data_9adb4edfa9733231f35eac5c70f18fe7
#
_entry.id   9adb4edfa9733231f35eac5c70f18fe7
#
_cell.length_a   1.000
_cell.length_b   1.000
_cell.length_c   1.000
_cell.angle_alpha   90.00
_cell.angle_beta   90.00
_cell.angle_gamma   90.00
#
_symmetry.space_group_name_H-M   'P 1'
#
loop_
_entity.id
_entity.type
_entity.pdbx_description
1 polymer ?
#
loop_
_entity_poly.entity_id
_entity_poly.type
_entity_poly.pdbx_seq_one_letter_code
_entity_poly.pdbx_strand_id
1 'polypeptide(L)'
;TSYAREMTITAGQRNYDSFIYSDTDSLHLTKPAVDIPIHEEHLGMWKHEYPILKKGEVSANTSINWNHKCFPSAKYLRQKTYVHGDENRNIYAKYNKYGEYITELKCAGLPDIAKQSLTWDDFYMGKVIEGKLSSHVVKGGVCLLPTTFTIGG
;
A
#
# COMPACT_ATOMS: atom_id res chain seq x y z
N THR A 1 0.13 18.93 6.81
CA THR A 1 0.31 20.38 6.89
C THR A 1 1.32 20.89 5.87
N SER A 2 1.55 22.20 5.75
CA SER A 2 2.45 22.80 4.75
C SER A 2 3.88 22.27 4.81
N TYR A 3 4.42 22.10 6.00
CA TYR A 3 5.78 21.57 6.20
C TYR A 3 5.94 20.13 5.67
N ALA A 4 5.00 19.24 5.95
CA ALA A 4 5.04 17.88 5.44
C ALA A 4 4.93 17.83 3.91
N ARG A 5 4.11 18.71 3.32
CA ARG A 5 4.02 18.84 1.86
C ARG A 5 5.33 19.34 1.25
N GLU A 6 5.95 20.33 1.85
CA GLU A 6 7.24 20.87 1.40
C GLU A 6 8.32 19.77 1.42
N MET A 7 8.41 18.99 2.50
CA MET A 7 9.33 17.86 2.60
C MET A 7 9.09 16.83 1.49
N THR A 8 7.83 16.45 1.25
CA THR A 8 7.48 15.45 0.24
C THR A 8 7.76 15.95 -1.18
N ILE A 9 7.41 17.18 -1.48
CA ILE A 9 7.67 17.82 -2.78
C ILE A 9 9.17 17.92 -3.03
N THR A 10 9.93 18.42 -2.06
CA THR A 10 11.38 18.56 -2.17
C THR A 10 12.07 17.21 -2.38
N ALA A 11 11.67 16.19 -1.62
CA ALA A 11 12.19 14.84 -1.76
C ALA A 11 11.86 14.25 -3.13
N GLY A 12 10.63 14.43 -3.62
CA GLY A 12 10.21 14.01 -4.96
C GLY A 12 10.98 14.71 -6.08
N GLN A 13 11.23 16.02 -5.95
CA GLN A 13 12.02 16.79 -6.92
C GLN A 13 13.48 16.33 -6.97
N ARG A 14 14.10 16.05 -5.82
CA ARG A 14 15.48 15.53 -5.75
C ARG A 14 15.61 14.13 -6.32
N ASN A 15 14.52 13.37 -6.36
CA ASN A 15 14.48 12.00 -6.86
C ASN A 15 13.58 11.85 -8.10
N TYR A 16 13.44 12.90 -8.88
CA TYR A 16 12.50 12.94 -10.00
C TYR A 16 12.68 11.80 -11.00
N ASP A 17 13.93 11.45 -11.33
CA ASP A 17 14.25 10.37 -12.29
C ASP A 17 13.83 8.97 -11.83
N SER A 18 13.57 8.80 -10.55
CA SER A 18 13.14 7.53 -9.95
C SER A 18 11.74 7.59 -9.34
N PHE A 19 11.08 8.74 -9.41
CA PHE A 19 9.76 8.96 -8.84
C PHE A 19 8.70 8.11 -9.50
N ILE A 20 7.87 7.43 -8.70
CA ILE A 20 6.70 6.69 -9.17
C ILE A 20 5.40 7.29 -8.62
N TYR A 21 5.38 7.49 -7.30
CA TYR A 21 4.15 7.82 -6.59
C TYR A 21 4.45 8.52 -5.27
N SER A 22 3.58 9.40 -4.84
CA SER A 22 3.59 9.97 -3.50
C SER A 22 2.17 10.19 -2.98
N ASP A 23 2.03 10.10 -1.67
CA ASP A 23 0.79 10.43 -0.97
C ASP A 23 1.15 11.14 0.33
N THR A 24 0.66 12.34 0.55
CA THR A 24 0.83 13.20 1.72
C THR A 24 2.25 13.22 2.31
N ASP A 25 2.70 12.11 2.89
CA ASP A 25 3.96 11.93 3.63
C ASP A 25 4.73 10.67 3.21
N SER A 26 4.39 10.07 2.09
CA SER A 26 5.05 8.90 1.54
C SER A 26 5.62 9.16 0.14
N LEU A 27 6.72 8.47 -0.17
CA LEU A 27 7.40 8.57 -1.45
C LEU A 27 7.81 7.17 -1.93
N HIS A 28 7.41 6.85 -3.16
CA HIS A 28 7.72 5.58 -3.82
C HIS A 28 8.66 5.83 -4.99
N LEU A 29 9.79 5.15 -4.99
CA LEU A 29 10.87 5.33 -5.95
C LEU A 29 11.27 3.99 -6.58
N THR A 30 11.80 4.03 -7.81
CA THR A 30 12.39 2.86 -8.49
C THR A 30 13.83 2.58 -8.09
N LYS A 31 14.47 3.53 -7.40
CA LYS A 31 15.87 3.44 -6.96
C LYS A 31 15.98 3.92 -5.51
N PRO A 32 17.06 3.59 -4.80
CA PRO A 32 17.32 4.16 -3.49
C PRO A 32 17.26 5.69 -3.50
N ALA A 33 16.67 6.26 -2.46
CA ALA A 33 16.53 7.70 -2.32
C ALA A 33 17.90 8.40 -2.22
N VAL A 34 18.02 9.56 -2.87
CA VAL A 34 19.21 10.42 -2.85
C VAL A 34 18.85 11.74 -2.15
N ASP A 35 19.78 12.25 -1.36
CA ASP A 35 19.63 13.54 -0.65
C ASP A 35 18.37 13.67 0.23
N ILE A 36 17.97 12.56 0.83
CA ILE A 36 16.87 12.52 1.79
C ILE A 36 17.43 12.05 3.13
N PRO A 37 17.20 12.78 4.22
CA PRO A 37 17.62 12.36 5.56
C PRO A 37 16.75 11.20 6.03
N ILE A 38 17.33 10.00 6.12
CA ILE A 38 16.64 8.78 6.56
C ILE A 38 17.12 8.41 7.95
N HIS A 39 16.20 8.24 8.88
CA HIS A 39 16.48 7.76 10.22
C HIS A 39 15.26 7.06 10.81
N GLU A 40 15.48 5.91 11.46
CA GLU A 40 14.38 5.06 11.94
C GLU A 40 13.58 5.68 13.10
N GLU A 41 14.22 6.47 13.96
CA GLU A 41 13.64 6.94 15.23
C GLU A 41 13.52 8.46 15.33
N HIS A 42 14.19 9.24 14.49
CA HIS A 42 14.15 10.71 14.58
C HIS A 42 12.88 11.27 13.94
N LEU A 43 12.10 11.98 14.74
CA LEU A 43 10.95 12.73 14.25
C LEU A 43 11.39 13.80 13.23
N GLY A 44 10.62 13.93 12.16
CA GLY A 44 10.88 14.87 11.08
C GLY A 44 11.88 14.37 10.04
N MET A 45 12.38 13.15 10.19
CA MET A 45 13.16 12.47 9.15
C MET A 45 12.36 11.39 8.46
N TRP A 46 12.80 10.99 7.26
CA TRP A 46 12.22 9.90 6.52
C TRP A 46 12.64 8.56 7.13
N LYS A 47 11.79 7.56 7.02
CA LYS A 47 12.12 6.18 7.38
C LYS A 47 11.66 5.21 6.28
N HIS A 48 12.29 4.05 6.22
CA HIS A 48 11.79 2.98 5.39
C HIS A 48 10.50 2.43 5.99
N GLU A 49 9.42 2.38 5.20
CA GLU A 49 8.14 1.84 5.67
C GLU A 49 8.20 0.32 5.85
N TYR A 50 9.01 -0.35 5.04
CA TYR A 50 9.20 -1.79 5.12
C TYR A 50 10.58 -2.12 5.69
N PRO A 51 10.68 -3.11 6.59
CA PRO A 51 11.95 -3.49 7.17
C PRO A 51 12.91 -3.94 6.08
N ILE A 52 14.14 -3.49 6.18
CA ILE A 52 15.25 -3.94 5.35
C ILE A 52 15.65 -5.31 5.87
N LEU A 53 15.31 -6.37 5.14
CA LEU A 53 15.76 -7.72 5.46
C LEU A 53 17.14 -7.97 4.88
N LYS A 54 18.01 -8.62 5.64
CA LYS A 54 19.26 -9.16 5.11
C LYS A 54 18.95 -10.32 4.17
N LYS A 55 19.83 -10.55 3.20
CA LYS A 55 19.69 -11.68 2.27
C LYS A 55 19.54 -13.00 3.05
N GLY A 56 18.42 -13.70 2.83
CA GLY A 56 18.11 -14.95 3.50
C GLY A 56 17.33 -14.83 4.81
N GLU A 57 17.07 -13.63 5.31
CA GLU A 57 16.18 -13.43 6.46
C GLU A 57 14.71 -13.42 6.01
N VAL A 58 13.90 -14.22 6.70
CA VAL A 58 12.43 -14.15 6.59
C VAL A 58 11.94 -13.23 7.69
N SER A 59 11.20 -12.20 7.32
CA SER A 59 10.54 -11.39 8.34
C SER A 59 9.54 -12.23 9.11
N ALA A 60 9.56 -12.15 10.43
CA ALA A 60 8.55 -12.79 11.28
C ALA A 60 7.11 -12.32 10.95
N ASN A 61 6.99 -11.19 10.28
CA ASN A 61 5.72 -10.57 9.92
C ASN A 61 5.33 -10.74 8.44
N THR A 62 6.11 -11.50 7.66
CA THR A 62 5.82 -11.78 6.25
C THR A 62 6.08 -13.24 5.94
N SER A 63 5.24 -13.86 5.14
CA SER A 63 5.48 -15.22 4.65
C SER A 63 6.34 -15.23 3.37
N ILE A 64 6.63 -14.06 2.83
CA ILE A 64 7.42 -13.89 1.62
C ILE A 64 8.86 -13.59 2.03
N ASN A 65 9.81 -14.35 1.48
CA ASN A 65 11.22 -14.10 1.70
C ASN A 65 11.67 -12.90 0.86
N TRP A 66 11.65 -11.72 1.48
CA TRP A 66 12.09 -10.48 0.85
C TRP A 66 13.62 -10.35 0.97
N ASN A 67 14.32 -10.79 -0.04
CA ASN A 67 15.78 -10.65 -0.11
C ASN A 67 16.25 -9.24 -0.45
N HIS A 68 15.34 -8.29 -0.66
CA HIS A 68 15.64 -6.96 -1.16
C HIS A 68 14.93 -5.87 -0.36
N LYS A 69 15.51 -4.69 -0.38
CA LYS A 69 14.96 -3.45 0.21
C LYS A 69 13.77 -2.87 -0.58
N CYS A 70 13.29 -3.59 -1.58
CA CYS A 70 12.25 -3.11 -2.48
C CYS A 70 11.36 -4.27 -2.95
N PHE A 71 10.19 -3.92 -3.42
CA PHE A 71 9.29 -4.87 -4.05
C PHE A 71 9.66 -5.03 -5.52
N PRO A 72 9.88 -6.27 -6.01
CA PRO A 72 10.19 -6.54 -7.42
C PRO A 72 9.09 -6.15 -8.38
N SER A 73 7.83 -6.17 -7.92
CA SER A 73 6.65 -5.87 -8.72
C SER A 73 5.72 -4.90 -7.99
N ALA A 74 5.13 -3.99 -8.73
CA ALA A 74 4.12 -3.07 -8.22
C ALA A 74 3.13 -2.65 -9.32
N LYS A 75 1.91 -2.32 -8.91
CA LYS A 75 0.90 -1.68 -9.76
C LYS A 75 0.39 -0.44 -9.05
N TYR A 76 0.43 0.69 -9.74
CA TYR A 76 -0.16 1.96 -9.27
C TYR A 76 -1.28 2.33 -10.22
N LEU A 77 -2.52 2.20 -9.79
CA LEU A 77 -3.69 2.43 -10.65
C LEU A 77 -4.18 3.88 -10.56
N ARG A 78 -4.24 4.40 -9.35
CA ARG A 78 -4.62 5.79 -9.06
C ARG A 78 -4.20 6.16 -7.65
N GLN A 79 -4.52 7.38 -7.23
CA GLN A 79 -4.30 7.83 -5.86
C GLN A 79 -4.93 6.87 -4.84
N LYS A 80 -4.16 6.48 -3.84
CA LYS A 80 -4.56 5.53 -2.77
C LYS A 80 -5.03 4.15 -3.28
N THR A 81 -4.58 3.76 -4.48
CA THR A 81 -4.93 2.47 -5.10
C THR A 81 -3.71 1.87 -5.77
N TYR A 82 -2.98 1.03 -5.03
CA TYR A 82 -1.76 0.37 -5.50
C TYR A 82 -1.51 -0.94 -4.76
N VAL A 83 -0.70 -1.80 -5.35
CA VAL A 83 -0.31 -3.09 -4.80
C VAL A 83 1.18 -3.35 -5.04
N HIS A 84 1.82 -3.98 -4.08
CA HIS A 84 3.18 -4.47 -4.18
C HIS A 84 3.20 -5.99 -4.22
N GLY A 85 4.15 -6.56 -4.92
CA GLY A 85 4.29 -8.00 -5.06
C GLY A 85 5.75 -8.46 -5.18
N ASP A 86 5.91 -9.78 -5.15
CA ASP A 86 7.20 -10.45 -5.37
C ASP A 86 7.49 -10.68 -6.86
N GLU A 87 8.59 -11.35 -7.16
CA GLU A 87 8.99 -11.70 -8.54
C GLU A 87 7.97 -12.58 -9.26
N ASN A 88 7.20 -13.38 -8.52
CA ASN A 88 6.15 -14.25 -9.03
C ASN A 88 4.77 -13.56 -9.04
N ARG A 89 4.72 -12.27 -8.75
CA ARG A 89 3.48 -11.47 -8.67
C ARG A 89 2.52 -11.95 -7.59
N ASN A 90 3.03 -12.55 -6.51
CA ASN A 90 2.25 -12.75 -5.29
C ASN A 90 2.15 -11.43 -4.56
N ILE A 91 0.94 -11.05 -4.14
CA ILE A 91 0.70 -9.80 -3.43
C ILE A 91 1.40 -9.85 -2.08
N TYR A 92 2.05 -8.74 -1.71
CA TYR A 92 2.64 -8.57 -0.40
C TYR A 92 1.58 -8.77 0.70
N ALA A 93 1.92 -9.60 1.67
CA ALA A 93 1.06 -9.89 2.80
C ALA A 93 1.90 -10.03 4.07
N LYS A 94 1.30 -9.77 5.21
CA LYS A 94 1.96 -9.84 6.52
C LYS A 94 1.02 -10.40 7.58
N TYR A 95 1.59 -10.86 8.70
CA TYR A 95 0.80 -11.21 9.86
C TYR A 95 0.35 -9.96 10.61
N ASN A 96 -0.93 -9.90 10.93
CA ASN A 96 -1.48 -8.85 11.79
C ASN A 96 -1.18 -9.15 13.27
N LYS A 97 -1.58 -8.24 14.16
CA LYS A 97 -1.38 -8.42 15.60
C LYS A 97 -2.11 -9.63 16.22
N TYR A 98 -3.05 -10.22 15.49
CA TYR A 98 -3.78 -11.43 15.91
C TYR A 98 -3.20 -12.72 15.32
N GLY A 99 -2.11 -12.64 14.57
CA GLY A 99 -1.48 -13.79 13.92
C GLY A 99 -2.15 -14.24 12.63
N GLU A 100 -3.09 -13.47 12.09
CA GLU A 100 -3.72 -13.75 10.81
C GLU A 100 -2.86 -13.19 9.66
N TYR A 101 -2.72 -13.97 8.60
CA TYR A 101 -2.00 -13.57 7.40
C TYR A 101 -2.90 -12.76 6.48
N ILE A 102 -2.61 -11.48 6.35
CA ILE A 102 -3.43 -10.53 5.60
C ILE A 102 -2.68 -9.91 4.43
N THR A 103 -3.35 -9.82 3.29
CA THR A 103 -2.88 -9.12 2.11
C THR A 103 -2.85 -7.62 2.37
N GLU A 104 -1.70 -6.99 2.10
CA GLU A 104 -1.50 -5.57 2.29
C GLU A 104 -1.48 -4.83 0.95
N LEU A 105 -2.66 -4.55 0.40
CA LEU A 105 -2.83 -3.68 -0.75
C LEU A 105 -3.59 -2.41 -0.36
N LYS A 106 -3.32 -1.34 -1.05
CA LYS A 106 -4.03 -0.07 -0.87
C LYS A 106 -5.12 0.06 -1.93
N CYS A 107 -6.34 0.18 -1.48
CA CYS A 107 -7.50 0.43 -2.34
C CYS A 107 -8.54 1.21 -1.54
N ALA A 108 -8.53 2.52 -1.68
CA ALA A 108 -9.43 3.39 -0.92
C ALA A 108 -10.90 3.06 -1.22
N GLY A 109 -11.68 2.89 -0.17
CA GLY A 109 -13.10 2.55 -0.24
C GLY A 109 -13.42 1.06 -0.29
N LEU A 110 -12.43 0.18 -0.46
CA LEU A 110 -12.63 -1.26 -0.43
C LEU A 110 -12.42 -1.79 1.00
N PRO A 111 -13.37 -2.56 1.58
CA PRO A 111 -13.21 -3.19 2.87
C PRO A 111 -12.04 -4.19 2.91
N ASP A 112 -11.39 -4.31 4.06
CA ASP A 112 -10.23 -5.19 4.22
C ASP A 112 -10.54 -6.66 3.95
N ILE A 113 -11.74 -7.12 4.31
CA ILE A 113 -12.20 -8.49 4.02
C ILE A 113 -12.22 -8.75 2.52
N ALA A 114 -12.72 -7.80 1.72
CA ALA A 114 -12.79 -7.93 0.27
C ALA A 114 -11.39 -7.92 -0.37
N LYS A 115 -10.42 -7.20 0.21
CA LYS A 115 -9.03 -7.19 -0.26
C LYS A 115 -8.36 -8.57 -0.16
N GLN A 116 -8.74 -9.40 0.82
CA GLN A 116 -8.13 -10.71 1.05
C GLN A 116 -8.39 -11.71 -0.08
N SER A 117 -9.47 -11.54 -0.84
CA SER A 117 -9.82 -12.40 -1.95
C SER A 117 -9.21 -11.98 -3.29
N LEU A 118 -8.55 -10.83 -3.35
CA LEU A 118 -7.95 -10.33 -4.58
C LEU A 118 -6.61 -10.98 -4.87
N THR A 119 -6.40 -11.31 -6.15
CA THR A 119 -5.11 -11.72 -6.69
C THR A 119 -4.46 -10.57 -7.44
N TRP A 120 -3.20 -10.72 -7.84
CA TRP A 120 -2.51 -9.76 -8.68
C TRP A 120 -3.26 -9.46 -9.99
N ASP A 121 -3.80 -10.49 -10.61
CA ASP A 121 -4.53 -10.38 -11.89
C ASP A 121 -5.90 -9.71 -11.73
N ASP A 122 -6.50 -9.80 -10.55
CA ASP A 122 -7.77 -9.11 -10.23
C ASP A 122 -7.60 -7.60 -10.02
N PHE A 123 -6.37 -7.14 -9.80
CA PHE A 123 -6.10 -5.74 -9.47
C PHE A 123 -5.87 -4.92 -10.73
N TYR A 124 -6.95 -4.40 -11.32
CA TYR A 124 -6.93 -3.53 -12.50
C TYR A 124 -8.09 -2.53 -12.48
N MET A 125 -7.96 -1.46 -13.27
CA MET A 125 -9.00 -0.44 -13.41
C MET A 125 -10.26 -1.05 -14.03
N GLY A 126 -11.40 -0.82 -13.40
CA GLY A 126 -12.69 -1.34 -13.84
C GLY A 126 -13.08 -2.70 -13.26
N LYS A 127 -12.21 -3.34 -12.45
CA LYS A 127 -12.59 -4.57 -11.74
C LYS A 127 -13.74 -4.31 -10.79
N VAL A 128 -14.81 -5.08 -10.94
CA VAL A 128 -15.97 -5.08 -10.04
C VAL A 128 -15.75 -6.12 -8.94
N ILE A 129 -15.89 -5.70 -7.69
CA ILE A 129 -15.70 -6.53 -6.50
C ILE A 129 -17.00 -6.52 -5.71
N GLU A 130 -17.49 -7.69 -5.37
CA GLU A 130 -18.64 -7.87 -4.50
C GLU A 130 -18.23 -7.86 -3.02
N GLY A 131 -19.23 -7.74 -2.13
CA GLY A 131 -19.02 -7.84 -0.70
C GLY A 131 -18.79 -6.51 0.03
N LYS A 132 -18.88 -5.37 -0.68
CA LYS A 132 -18.98 -4.08 -0.02
C LYS A 132 -20.35 -3.92 0.64
N LEU A 133 -20.37 -3.33 1.83
CA LEU A 133 -21.60 -2.92 2.48
C LEU A 133 -21.77 -1.41 2.39
N SER A 134 -22.93 -0.94 2.00
CA SER A 134 -23.29 0.48 2.03
C SER A 134 -24.37 0.76 3.05
N SER A 135 -24.25 1.89 3.73
CA SER A 135 -25.23 2.31 4.73
C SER A 135 -26.42 3.01 4.08
N HIS A 136 -27.62 2.63 4.47
CA HIS A 136 -28.87 3.28 4.10
C HIS A 136 -29.64 3.70 5.34
N VAL A 137 -30.08 4.95 5.38
CA VAL A 137 -30.90 5.46 6.47
C VAL A 137 -32.32 4.91 6.29
N VAL A 138 -32.82 4.26 7.32
CA VAL A 138 -34.17 3.72 7.40
C VAL A 138 -34.88 4.25 8.64
N LYS A 139 -36.22 4.09 8.70
CA LYS A 139 -36.98 4.50 9.89
C LYS A 139 -36.48 3.71 11.10
N GLY A 140 -35.89 4.40 12.06
CA GLY A 140 -35.36 3.80 13.29
C GLY A 140 -33.86 3.49 13.28
N GLY A 141 -33.11 3.86 12.23
CA GLY A 141 -31.66 3.67 12.26
C GLY A 141 -30.99 3.62 10.88
N VAL A 142 -29.92 2.83 10.81
CA VAL A 142 -29.13 2.61 9.59
C VAL A 142 -29.12 1.11 9.29
N CYS A 143 -29.40 0.77 8.05
CA CYS A 143 -29.29 -0.58 7.51
C CYS A 143 -28.06 -0.71 6.63
N LEU A 144 -27.33 -1.82 6.70
CA LEU A 144 -26.23 -2.15 5.81
C LEU A 144 -26.70 -3.10 4.72
N LEU A 145 -26.58 -2.67 3.47
CA LEU A 145 -26.97 -3.48 2.31
C LEU A 145 -25.74 -3.89 1.49
N PRO A 146 -25.73 -5.13 0.94
CA PRO A 146 -24.69 -5.55 0.02
C PRO A 146 -24.66 -4.67 -1.23
N THR A 147 -23.48 -4.30 -1.65
CA THR A 147 -23.25 -3.55 -2.89
C THR A 147 -21.95 -3.99 -3.54
N THR A 148 -21.70 -3.50 -4.74
CA THR A 148 -20.45 -3.73 -5.46
C THR A 148 -19.51 -2.54 -5.32
N PHE A 149 -18.22 -2.79 -5.52
CA PHE A 149 -17.17 -1.78 -5.61
C PHE A 149 -16.43 -1.94 -6.92
N THR A 150 -16.23 -0.86 -7.64
CA THR A 150 -15.44 -0.86 -8.89
C THR A 150 -14.13 -0.14 -8.67
N ILE A 151 -13.00 -0.80 -8.95
CA ILE A 151 -11.68 -0.18 -8.83
C ILE A 151 -11.58 0.96 -9.85
N GLY A 152 -11.35 2.18 -9.38
CA GLY A 152 -11.24 3.38 -10.22
C GLY A 152 -12.56 3.98 -10.69
N GLY A 153 -13.65 3.37 -10.28
CA GLY A 153 -15.00 3.88 -10.61
C GLY A 153 -15.55 4.85 -9.58
#